data_311bde1b29641c35e09d8706b2da4a87
#
_entry.id   311bde1b29641c35e09d8706b2da4a87
#
_cell.length_a   1.000
_cell.length_b   1.000
_cell.length_c   1.000
_cell.angle_alpha   90.00
_cell.angle_beta   90.00
_cell.angle_gamma   90.00
#
_symmetry.space_group_name_H-M   'P 1'
#
loop_
_entity.id
_entity.type
_entity.pdbx_description
1 polymer ?
#
loop_
_entity_poly.entity_id
_entity_poly.type
_entity_poly.pdbx_seq_one_letter_code
_entity_poly.pdbx_strand_id
1 'polypeptide(L)'
;MKIHEYQAKVLMKERGIAVPLGRMVTSVDEAVAAVRPLVEESGNPVVVVKSQIHAGGRGKGRFVEHPDVAGVNVVTAGINGGVEAAEAKVRELAEKMLGSTLVTIQTGPEGKQVNRL
;
A
#
# COMPACT_ATOMS: atom_id res chain seq x y z
N MET A 1 -18.31 10.29 -9.21
CA MET A 1 -16.95 10.00 -9.70
C MET A 1 -16.18 9.20 -8.66
N LYS A 2 -15.54 8.12 -9.08
CA LYS A 2 -14.73 7.28 -8.17
C LYS A 2 -13.25 7.59 -8.40
N ILE A 3 -12.54 7.95 -7.32
CA ILE A 3 -11.09 8.16 -7.37
C ILE A 3 -10.41 7.28 -6.32
N HIS A 4 -9.15 6.93 -6.57
CA HIS A 4 -8.34 6.22 -5.60
C HIS A 4 -7.80 7.17 -4.53
N GLU A 5 -7.40 6.62 -3.39
CA GLU A 5 -6.83 7.40 -2.29
C GLU A 5 -5.64 8.25 -2.75
N TYR A 6 -4.72 7.69 -3.55
CA TYR A 6 -3.56 8.44 -4.03
C TYR A 6 -3.95 9.64 -4.89
N GLN A 7 -5.02 9.51 -5.68
CA GLN A 7 -5.53 10.61 -6.51
C GLN A 7 -6.13 11.72 -5.64
N ALA A 8 -6.86 11.34 -4.59
CA ALA A 8 -7.41 12.31 -3.64
C ALA A 8 -6.29 13.08 -2.92
N LYS A 9 -5.20 12.41 -2.56
CA LYS A 9 -4.04 13.06 -1.93
C LYS A 9 -3.39 14.09 -2.85
N VAL A 10 -3.26 13.78 -4.14
CA VAL A 10 -2.72 14.74 -5.12
C VAL A 10 -3.60 15.99 -5.18
N LEU A 11 -4.92 15.82 -5.28
CA LEU A 11 -5.85 16.95 -5.33
C LEU A 11 -5.80 17.79 -4.05
N MET A 12 -5.71 17.16 -2.89
CA MET A 12 -5.61 17.88 -1.62
C MET A 12 -4.29 18.65 -1.52
N LYS A 13 -3.19 18.05 -1.93
CA LYS A 13 -1.87 18.70 -1.93
C LYS A 13 -1.84 19.92 -2.86
N GLU A 14 -2.44 19.83 -4.04
CA GLU A 14 -2.55 20.95 -4.98
C GLU A 14 -3.32 22.13 -4.39
N ARG A 15 -4.21 21.88 -3.43
CA ARG A 15 -4.97 22.92 -2.73
C ARG A 15 -4.35 23.36 -1.40
N GLY A 16 -3.10 23.01 -1.17
CA GLY A 16 -2.36 23.41 0.03
C GLY A 16 -2.71 22.63 1.29
N ILE A 17 -3.45 21.52 1.17
CA ILE A 17 -3.76 20.68 2.31
C ILE A 17 -2.59 19.73 2.57
N ALA A 18 -2.10 19.67 3.81
CA ALA A 18 -1.03 18.77 4.19
C ALA A 18 -1.50 17.30 4.13
N VAL A 19 -0.73 16.45 3.43
CA VAL A 19 -1.01 15.01 3.32
C VAL A 19 0.27 14.23 3.62
N PRO A 20 0.16 12.99 4.15
CA PRO A 20 1.33 12.13 4.31
C PRO A 20 1.99 11.84 2.96
N LEU A 21 3.31 11.69 2.98
CA LEU A 21 4.05 11.29 1.78
C LEU A 21 3.62 9.91 1.32
N GLY A 22 3.52 9.73 0.01
CA GLY A 22 3.14 8.45 -0.57
C GLY A 22 3.46 8.40 -2.04
N ARG A 23 3.55 7.19 -2.57
CA ARG A 23 3.79 6.92 -3.99
C ARG A 23 2.89 5.78 -4.44
N MET A 24 2.19 5.99 -5.55
CA MET A 24 1.43 4.93 -6.20
C MET A 24 2.38 4.09 -7.05
N VAL A 25 2.29 2.78 -6.94
CA VAL A 25 3.15 1.84 -7.66
C VAL A 25 2.31 0.76 -8.33
N THR A 26 2.80 0.24 -9.46
CA THR A 26 2.12 -0.80 -10.23
C THR A 26 2.95 -2.08 -10.38
N SER A 27 4.18 -2.08 -9.87
CA SER A 27 5.06 -3.25 -9.90
C SER A 27 5.75 -3.46 -8.57
N VAL A 28 6.25 -4.67 -8.36
CA VAL A 28 7.03 -5.04 -7.18
C VAL A 28 8.29 -4.17 -7.07
N ASP A 29 9.01 -4.02 -8.19
CA ASP A 29 10.25 -3.24 -8.21
C ASP A 29 10.02 -1.77 -7.88
N GLU A 30 8.94 -1.17 -8.39
CA GLU A 30 8.55 0.20 -8.03
C GLU A 30 8.23 0.32 -6.54
N ALA A 31 7.54 -0.68 -5.98
CA ALA A 31 7.20 -0.68 -4.55
C ALA A 31 8.46 -0.69 -3.69
N VAL A 32 9.41 -1.56 -4.00
CA VAL A 32 10.68 -1.64 -3.27
C VAL A 32 11.48 -0.35 -3.42
N ALA A 33 11.55 0.20 -4.64
CA ALA A 33 12.27 1.45 -4.91
C ALA A 33 11.68 2.65 -4.18
N ALA A 34 10.41 2.62 -3.81
CA ALA A 34 9.75 3.71 -3.09
C ALA A 34 10.08 3.75 -1.59
N VAL A 35 10.52 2.63 -0.99
CA VAL A 35 10.71 2.52 0.46
C VAL A 35 11.73 3.53 0.99
N ARG A 36 12.94 3.50 0.45
CA ARG A 36 14.04 4.34 0.94
C ARG A 36 13.75 5.83 0.84
N PRO A 37 13.31 6.36 -0.31
CA PRO A 37 12.96 7.78 -0.40
C PRO A 37 11.84 8.19 0.56
N LEU A 38 10.82 7.35 0.75
CA LEU A 38 9.72 7.68 1.68
C LEU A 38 10.19 7.74 3.13
N VAL A 39 11.05 6.81 3.55
CA VAL A 39 11.61 6.80 4.90
C VAL A 39 12.50 8.04 5.10
N GLU A 40 13.37 8.34 4.14
CA GLU A 40 14.30 9.47 4.24
C GLU A 40 13.58 10.82 4.21
N GLU A 41 12.63 11.01 3.28
CA GLU A 41 11.91 12.28 3.14
C GLU A 41 10.96 12.54 4.31
N SER A 42 10.30 11.51 4.82
CA SER A 42 9.37 11.68 5.95
C SER A 42 10.06 11.75 7.30
N GLY A 43 11.27 11.21 7.42
CA GLY A 43 11.94 11.02 8.70
C GLY A 43 11.25 10.00 9.58
N ASN A 44 10.30 9.23 9.04
CA ASN A 44 9.50 8.25 9.77
C ASN A 44 9.91 6.84 9.34
N PRO A 45 10.27 5.95 10.29
CA PRO A 45 10.67 4.59 9.94
C PRO A 45 9.52 3.67 9.54
N VAL A 46 8.28 4.17 9.54
CA VAL A 46 7.10 3.35 9.23
C VAL A 46 6.66 3.60 7.78
N VAL A 47 6.46 2.52 7.04
CA VAL A 47 5.91 2.53 5.68
C VAL A 47 4.63 1.70 5.67
N VAL A 48 3.60 2.19 5.00
CA VAL A 48 2.34 1.46 4.88
C VAL A 48 2.13 1.05 3.43
N VAL A 49 1.87 -0.24 3.20
CA VAL A 49 1.56 -0.78 1.87
C VAL A 49 0.06 -1.00 1.79
N LYS A 50 -0.59 -0.24 0.91
CA LYS A 50 -2.06 -0.23 0.79
C LYS A 50 -2.51 -0.61 -0.61
N SER A 51 -3.52 -1.46 -0.68
CA SER A 51 -4.21 -1.74 -1.95
C SER A 51 -5.00 -0.51 -2.41
N GLN A 52 -4.89 -0.16 -3.69
CA GLN A 52 -5.66 0.93 -4.30
C GLN A 52 -6.83 0.31 -5.09
N ILE A 53 -8.00 0.27 -4.46
CA ILE A 53 -9.25 -0.21 -5.07
C ILE A 53 -10.39 0.74 -4.71
N HIS A 54 -11.48 0.68 -5.46
CA HIS A 54 -12.68 1.50 -5.20
C HIS A 54 -13.61 0.81 -4.19
N ALA A 55 -13.08 0.49 -3.00
CA ALA A 55 -13.84 -0.10 -1.91
C ALA A 55 -13.18 0.23 -0.57
N GLY A 56 -13.98 0.36 0.47
CA GLY A 56 -13.49 0.56 1.83
C GLY A 56 -13.27 -0.77 2.57
N GLY A 57 -12.83 -0.66 3.81
CA GLY A 57 -12.62 -1.84 4.67
C GLY A 57 -11.37 -2.63 4.34
N ARG A 58 -10.42 -2.04 3.61
CA ARG A 58 -9.18 -2.71 3.18
C ARG A 58 -8.35 -3.27 4.34
N GLY A 59 -8.35 -2.58 5.48
CA GLY A 59 -7.59 -3.01 6.66
C GLY A 59 -8.04 -4.35 7.22
N LYS A 60 -9.33 -4.64 7.14
CA LYS A 60 -9.93 -5.91 7.56
C LYS A 60 -10.09 -6.89 6.40
N GLY A 61 -9.86 -6.45 5.17
CA GLY A 61 -9.92 -7.29 3.99
C GLY A 61 -8.78 -8.28 3.93
N ARG A 62 -8.98 -9.38 3.20
CA ARG A 62 -7.96 -10.40 3.02
C ARG A 62 -7.92 -10.84 1.57
N PHE A 63 -6.74 -11.20 1.11
CA PHE A 63 -6.55 -11.73 -0.23
C PHE A 63 -6.97 -13.20 -0.28
N VAL A 64 -7.72 -13.54 -1.32
CA VAL A 64 -8.17 -14.94 -1.52
C VAL A 64 -6.96 -15.87 -1.66
N GLU A 65 -5.97 -15.43 -2.44
CA GLU A 65 -4.75 -16.21 -2.73
C GLU A 65 -3.76 -16.21 -1.55
N HIS A 66 -3.86 -15.22 -0.65
CA HIS A 66 -2.96 -15.06 0.48
C HIS A 66 -3.75 -14.58 1.71
N PRO A 67 -4.49 -15.47 2.41
CA PRO A 67 -5.39 -15.07 3.50
C PRO A 67 -4.70 -14.42 4.71
N ASP A 68 -3.39 -14.58 4.81
CA ASP A 68 -2.57 -13.98 5.86
C ASP A 68 -2.21 -12.51 5.57
N VAL A 69 -2.49 -12.02 4.36
CA VAL A 69 -2.15 -10.66 3.93
C VAL A 69 -3.41 -9.79 3.91
N ALA A 70 -3.33 -8.64 4.57
CA ALA A 70 -4.41 -7.65 4.59
C ALA A 70 -4.28 -6.68 3.42
N GLY A 71 -5.36 -5.95 3.14
CA GLY A 71 -5.35 -4.89 2.13
C GLY A 71 -4.54 -3.65 2.54
N VAL A 72 -4.24 -3.50 3.83
CA VAL A 72 -3.38 -2.45 4.39
C VAL A 72 -2.38 -3.13 5.33
N ASN A 73 -1.10 -2.93 5.09
CA ASN A 73 -0.03 -3.57 5.86
C ASN A 73 0.98 -2.53 6.33
N VAL A 74 1.40 -2.61 7.59
CA VAL A 74 2.38 -1.70 8.17
C VAL A 74 3.74 -2.38 8.22
N VAL A 75 4.77 -1.69 7.73
CA VAL A 75 6.15 -2.17 7.72
C VAL A 75 7.02 -1.16 8.46
N THR A 76 7.78 -1.61 9.44
CA THR A 76 8.67 -0.74 10.22
C THR A 76 10.13 -0.95 9.80
N ALA A 77 10.76 0.14 9.36
CA ALA A 77 12.20 0.16 9.08
C ALA A 77 12.96 0.51 10.36
N GLY A 78 14.19 0.02 10.49
CA GLY A 78 15.11 0.46 11.54
C GLY A 78 15.13 -0.37 12.82
N ILE A 79 14.23 -1.32 13.02
CA ILE A 79 14.30 -2.19 14.20
C ILE A 79 15.12 -3.39 13.83
N ASN A 80 14.93 -4.32 13.17
CA ASN A 80 15.77 -5.49 12.85
C ASN A 80 16.21 -5.45 11.38
N GLY A 81 17.41 -4.97 11.08
CA GLY A 81 17.97 -4.94 9.74
C GLY A 81 17.72 -3.64 8.95
N GLY A 82 17.11 -2.63 9.58
CA GLY A 82 17.00 -1.30 9.00
C GLY A 82 16.12 -1.22 7.74
N VAL A 83 16.48 -0.33 6.82
CA VAL A 83 15.71 -0.08 5.60
C VAL A 83 15.77 -1.28 4.64
N GLU A 84 16.83 -2.04 4.63
CA GLU A 84 16.95 -3.24 3.80
C GLU A 84 15.93 -4.31 4.19
N ALA A 85 15.68 -4.49 5.49
CA ALA A 85 14.66 -5.41 5.98
C ALA A 85 13.26 -4.93 5.59
N ALA A 86 13.02 -3.62 5.64
CA ALA A 86 11.77 -3.03 5.20
C ALA A 86 11.56 -3.23 3.69
N GLU A 87 12.60 -3.02 2.89
CA GLU A 87 12.55 -3.26 1.44
C GLU A 87 12.20 -4.72 1.12
N ALA A 88 12.83 -5.67 1.85
CA ALA A 88 12.53 -7.10 1.69
C ALA A 88 11.09 -7.43 2.05
N LYS A 89 10.56 -6.84 3.13
CA LYS A 89 9.16 -7.06 3.54
C LYS A 89 8.17 -6.45 2.55
N VAL A 90 8.47 -5.27 2.03
CA VAL A 90 7.65 -4.62 1.00
C VAL A 90 7.64 -5.46 -0.27
N ARG A 91 8.79 -6.04 -0.66
CA ARG A 91 8.84 -6.96 -1.81
C ARG A 91 7.92 -8.15 -1.60
N GLU A 92 8.01 -8.80 -0.44
CA GLU A 92 7.15 -9.94 -0.11
C GLU A 92 5.67 -9.58 -0.20
N LEU A 93 5.28 -8.45 0.40
CA LEU A 93 3.90 -7.98 0.39
C LEU A 93 3.44 -7.64 -1.03
N ALA A 94 4.24 -6.89 -1.79
CA ALA A 94 3.88 -6.50 -3.15
C ALA A 94 3.71 -7.71 -4.07
N GLU A 95 4.57 -8.72 -3.94
CA GLU A 95 4.46 -9.97 -4.70
C GLU A 95 3.15 -10.71 -4.41
N LYS A 96 2.68 -10.64 -3.17
CA LYS A 96 1.41 -11.29 -2.75
C LYS A 96 0.19 -10.46 -3.09
N MET A 97 0.30 -9.13 -3.08
CA MET A 97 -0.84 -8.21 -3.24
C MET A 97 -1.16 -7.90 -4.69
N LEU A 98 -0.14 -7.59 -5.49
CA LEU A 98 -0.36 -7.21 -6.89
C LEU A 98 -0.85 -8.40 -7.71
N GLY A 99 -1.95 -8.20 -8.43
CA GLY A 99 -2.59 -9.24 -9.23
C GLY A 99 -3.52 -10.14 -8.44
N SER A 100 -3.56 -10.03 -7.11
CA SER A 100 -4.39 -10.86 -6.25
C SER A 100 -5.76 -10.22 -6.00
N THR A 101 -6.70 -11.02 -5.51
CA THR A 101 -8.08 -10.61 -5.29
C THR A 101 -8.31 -10.28 -3.82
N LEU A 102 -8.64 -9.03 -3.53
CA LEU A 102 -8.93 -8.55 -2.19
C LEU A 102 -10.44 -8.61 -1.94
N VAL A 103 -10.84 -9.28 -0.86
CA VAL A 103 -12.21 -9.33 -0.40
C VAL A 103 -12.37 -8.47 0.85
N THR A 104 -13.30 -7.53 0.80
CA THR A 104 -13.69 -6.69 1.95
C THR A 104 -15.20 -6.75 2.11
N ILE A 105 -15.74 -6.15 3.16
CA ILE A 105 -17.19 -6.04 3.35
C ILE A 105 -17.82 -5.30 2.16
N GLN A 106 -17.14 -4.30 1.62
CA GLN A 106 -17.69 -3.46 0.53
C GLN A 106 -17.52 -4.08 -0.85
N THR A 107 -16.53 -4.97 -1.06
CA THR A 107 -16.36 -5.61 -2.37
C THR A 107 -17.35 -6.74 -2.61
N GLY A 108 -17.91 -7.30 -1.53
CA GLY A 108 -18.64 -8.55 -1.61
C GLY A 108 -17.69 -9.75 -1.75
N PRO A 109 -18.25 -10.99 -1.78
CA PRO A 109 -17.42 -12.22 -1.79
C PRO A 109 -16.61 -12.41 -3.08
N GLU A 110 -16.97 -11.79 -4.19
CA GLU A 110 -16.20 -11.85 -5.43
C GLU A 110 -14.91 -11.06 -5.37
N GLY A 111 -14.84 -10.05 -4.51
CA GLY A 111 -13.65 -9.22 -4.33
C GLY A 111 -13.32 -8.30 -5.48
N LYS A 112 -12.14 -7.67 -5.38
CA LYS A 112 -11.57 -6.81 -6.42
C LYS A 112 -10.12 -7.17 -6.65
N GLN A 113 -9.70 -7.27 -7.90
CA GLN A 113 -8.30 -7.47 -8.23
C GLN A 113 -7.49 -6.20 -7.92
N VAL A 114 -6.35 -6.37 -7.28
CA VAL A 114 -5.46 -5.26 -6.91
C VAL A 114 -4.36 -5.13 -7.96
N ASN A 115 -4.33 -3.97 -8.63
CA ASN A 115 -3.34 -3.68 -9.68
C ASN A 115 -2.43 -2.51 -9.29
N ARG A 116 -2.70 -1.84 -8.17
CA ARG A 116 -1.93 -0.71 -7.67
C ARG A 116 -1.82 -0.78 -6.15
N LEU A 117 -0.70 -0.30 -5.67
CA LEU A 117 -0.44 -0.15 -4.23
C LEU A 117 -0.10 1.29 -3.92
#